data_3dded084c4e2a5a3f758f6cc5454b360
#
_entry.id   3dded084c4e2a5a3f758f6cc5454b360
#
_cell.length_a   1.000
_cell.length_b   1.000
_cell.length_c   1.000
_cell.angle_alpha   90.00
_cell.angle_beta   90.00
_cell.angle_gamma   90.00
#
_symmetry.space_group_name_H-M   'P 1'
#
loop_
_entity.id
_entity.type
_entity.pdbx_description
1 polymer ?
#
loop_
_entity_poly.entity_id
_entity_poly.type
_entity_poly.pdbx_seq_one_letter_code
_entity_poly.pdbx_strand_id
1 'polypeptide(L)'
;MENIEAAMKRIPPHSTEAEQAVLGEMLMNKDAITVTSEILAGQDFYQTAYGILFDAMTDLFKSGRPVDLITLQEYLKTKDVPPEVSSMEFARDLLVGTQTSANVKYYAEIVKEKSVLRSLIKLNEETANACYLENEPLDELLERTEKRVFELAENGNSQEYVPIKQVVLNALDVIEKASKTKGNVTGIPTGFIDLDYKLSGLQRSDLVLIAARPSMGKTAFVLNIAQHVAFRQNLAVAIFSLEMSKEQLVNRLFSLESHVDAQVLRNGNLTDTDWEKLIEGAGTIGSSRMIIDDTSGISISEMRSKCRKYKLEQGLDLIIIDYLQLMSGSGGRKNESRQQEISEISRSLKGLARELNVPVIALSQLSRAVEQRTDKRPMLSDLRESGAIEQDADVCMFIYRDDYYNPDTEDKNIAEIIIAKQRNGPIGTVRLAWMPQYTRFGNELRQQQ
;
A
#
# COMPACT_ATOMS: atom_id res chain seq x y z
N MET A 1 -17.35 35.62 24.29
CA MET A 1 -16.73 35.43 25.63
C MET A 1 -16.86 34.00 26.14
N GLU A 2 -17.92 33.26 25.85
CA GLU A 2 -18.07 31.83 26.24
C GLU A 2 -16.99 30.90 25.68
N ASN A 3 -16.46 31.17 24.48
CA ASN A 3 -15.39 30.35 23.90
C ASN A 3 -13.99 30.50 24.54
N ILE A 4 -13.79 31.56 25.33
CA ILE A 4 -12.50 31.82 26.01
C ILE A 4 -12.48 31.17 27.40
N GLU A 5 -13.63 31.08 28.09
CA GLU A 5 -13.76 30.39 29.37
C GLU A 5 -13.68 28.83 29.21
N ALA A 6 -14.20 28.29 28.10
CA ALA A 6 -14.06 26.86 27.78
C ALA A 6 -12.59 26.45 27.48
N ALA A 7 -11.75 27.39 27.02
CA ALA A 7 -10.33 27.15 26.78
C ALA A 7 -9.48 27.10 28.08
N MET A 8 -10.00 27.63 29.20
CA MET A 8 -9.27 27.69 30.47
C MET A 8 -9.41 26.43 31.35
N LYS A 9 -10.38 25.54 31.08
CA LYS A 9 -10.47 24.20 31.68
C LYS A 9 -10.39 23.15 30.56
N ARG A 10 -9.19 22.83 30.11
CA ARG A 10 -8.94 21.75 29.16
C ARG A 10 -9.13 20.39 29.84
N ILE A 11 -10.39 20.02 30.10
CA ILE A 11 -10.72 18.67 30.57
C ILE A 11 -10.62 17.74 29.34
N PRO A 12 -9.79 16.68 29.38
CA PRO A 12 -9.69 15.73 28.30
C PRO A 12 -11.05 15.13 27.92
N PRO A 13 -11.34 14.89 26.63
CA PRO A 13 -12.61 14.32 26.19
C PRO A 13 -12.88 12.96 26.85
N HIS A 14 -14.06 12.80 27.46
CA HIS A 14 -14.52 11.58 28.11
C HIS A 14 -16.05 11.53 28.17
N SER A 15 -16.59 10.36 28.46
CA SER A 15 -18.00 10.17 28.83
C SER A 15 -18.06 9.13 29.94
N THR A 16 -18.20 9.62 31.18
CA THR A 16 -18.28 8.76 32.35
C THR A 16 -19.48 7.82 32.28
N GLU A 17 -20.59 8.31 31.74
CA GLU A 17 -21.83 7.53 31.57
C GLU A 17 -21.63 6.36 30.61
N ALA A 18 -20.93 6.58 29.48
CA ALA A 18 -20.64 5.51 28.51
C ALA A 18 -19.64 4.49 29.10
N GLU A 19 -18.62 4.96 29.83
CA GLU A 19 -17.65 4.08 30.50
C GLU A 19 -18.32 3.19 31.55
N GLN A 20 -19.22 3.76 32.35
CA GLN A 20 -20.00 3.00 33.36
C GLN A 20 -20.95 2.01 32.68
N ALA A 21 -21.66 2.42 31.65
CA ALA A 21 -22.58 1.57 30.91
C ALA A 21 -21.85 0.33 30.31
N VAL A 22 -20.67 0.51 29.71
CA VAL A 22 -19.85 -0.60 29.20
C VAL A 22 -19.52 -1.60 30.30
N LEU A 23 -18.99 -1.14 31.41
CA LEU A 23 -18.58 -2.03 32.51
C LEU A 23 -19.76 -2.71 33.17
N GLY A 24 -20.87 -1.99 33.36
CA GLY A 24 -22.09 -2.57 33.93
C GLY A 24 -22.69 -3.65 33.04
N GLU A 25 -22.69 -3.44 31.72
CA GLU A 25 -23.18 -4.45 30.78
C GLU A 25 -22.26 -5.68 30.73
N MET A 26 -20.95 -5.53 30.83
CA MET A 26 -20.00 -6.65 30.94
C MET A 26 -20.21 -7.51 32.19
N LEU A 27 -20.66 -6.92 33.31
CA LEU A 27 -21.01 -7.65 34.51
C LEU A 27 -22.35 -8.40 34.38
N MET A 28 -23.28 -7.88 33.57
CA MET A 28 -24.61 -8.47 33.39
C MET A 28 -24.65 -9.54 32.32
N ASN A 29 -23.83 -9.39 31.25
CA ASN A 29 -23.88 -10.25 30.07
C ASN A 29 -22.47 -10.62 29.57
N LYS A 30 -22.22 -11.94 29.47
CA LYS A 30 -20.94 -12.46 28.96
C LYS A 30 -20.67 -12.09 27.50
N ASP A 31 -21.72 -11.99 26.66
CA ASP A 31 -21.58 -11.63 25.26
C ASP A 31 -21.10 -10.18 25.11
N ALA A 32 -21.46 -9.30 26.06
CA ALA A 32 -20.96 -7.94 26.10
C ALA A 32 -19.44 -7.87 26.26
N ILE A 33 -18.84 -8.80 27.01
CA ILE A 33 -17.37 -8.86 27.20
C ILE A 33 -16.69 -9.16 25.85
N THR A 34 -17.23 -10.06 25.06
CA THR A 34 -16.69 -10.39 23.74
C THR A 34 -16.70 -9.16 22.84
N VAL A 35 -17.87 -8.51 22.71
CA VAL A 35 -18.04 -7.33 21.85
C VAL A 35 -17.14 -6.16 22.29
N THR A 36 -17.08 -5.88 23.59
CA THR A 36 -16.31 -4.74 24.10
C THR A 36 -14.80 -4.97 24.05
N SER A 37 -14.33 -6.21 24.26
CA SER A 37 -12.90 -6.54 24.19
C SER A 37 -12.33 -6.52 22.77
N GLU A 38 -13.18 -6.54 21.73
CA GLU A 38 -12.78 -6.33 20.34
C GLU A 38 -12.57 -4.84 20.02
N ILE A 39 -13.26 -3.93 20.73
CA ILE A 39 -13.28 -2.49 20.45
C ILE A 39 -12.35 -1.73 21.40
N LEU A 40 -12.31 -2.12 22.67
CA LEU A 40 -11.68 -1.40 23.77
C LEU A 40 -10.54 -2.20 24.42
N ALA A 41 -9.62 -1.44 25.02
CA ALA A 41 -8.63 -1.89 25.97
C ALA A 41 -8.71 -1.03 27.24
N GLY A 42 -8.17 -1.49 28.38
CA GLY A 42 -8.22 -0.73 29.64
C GLY A 42 -7.67 0.68 29.56
N GLN A 43 -6.68 0.92 28.71
CA GLN A 43 -6.12 2.26 28.43
C GLN A 43 -7.07 3.23 27.71
N ASP A 44 -8.16 2.73 27.11
CA ASP A 44 -9.15 3.55 26.44
C ASP A 44 -10.11 4.27 27.40
N PHE A 45 -10.11 3.89 28.68
CA PHE A 45 -10.93 4.52 29.69
C PHE A 45 -10.27 5.79 30.24
N TYR A 46 -11.06 6.83 30.47
CA TYR A 46 -10.59 8.06 31.09
C TYR A 46 -10.28 7.88 32.57
N GLN A 47 -11.16 7.15 33.27
CA GLN A 47 -10.93 6.79 34.64
C GLN A 47 -10.07 5.52 34.73
N THR A 48 -8.87 5.64 35.27
CA THR A 48 -7.93 4.52 35.47
C THR A 48 -8.58 3.34 36.20
N ALA A 49 -9.45 3.62 37.19
CA ALA A 49 -10.20 2.60 37.91
C ALA A 49 -11.09 1.75 36.99
N TYR A 50 -11.75 2.37 36.02
CA TYR A 50 -12.59 1.67 35.02
C TYR A 50 -11.76 0.83 34.08
N GLY A 51 -10.60 1.34 33.65
CA GLY A 51 -9.65 0.56 32.84
C GLY A 51 -9.17 -0.71 33.54
N ILE A 52 -8.83 -0.62 34.85
CA ILE A 52 -8.42 -1.76 35.66
C ILE A 52 -9.56 -2.80 35.74
N LEU A 53 -10.80 -2.36 35.98
CA LEU A 53 -11.96 -3.26 36.01
C LEU A 53 -12.19 -3.95 34.67
N PHE A 54 -12.10 -3.20 33.57
CA PHE A 54 -12.24 -3.74 32.21
C PHE A 54 -11.22 -4.86 31.96
N ASP A 55 -9.95 -4.60 32.23
CA ASP A 55 -8.88 -5.57 32.05
C ASP A 55 -9.07 -6.80 32.94
N ALA A 56 -9.47 -6.59 34.21
CA ALA A 56 -9.75 -7.69 35.16
C ALA A 56 -10.91 -8.59 34.66
N MET A 57 -12.01 -8.00 34.21
CA MET A 57 -13.14 -8.76 33.66
C MET A 57 -12.76 -9.52 32.37
N THR A 58 -11.97 -8.91 31.50
CA THR A 58 -11.47 -9.51 30.26
C THR A 58 -10.53 -10.69 30.56
N ASP A 59 -9.64 -10.55 31.57
CA ASP A 59 -8.72 -11.62 32.02
C ASP A 59 -9.48 -12.80 32.63
N LEU A 60 -10.48 -12.55 33.46
CA LEU A 60 -11.36 -13.58 34.00
C LEU A 60 -12.08 -14.35 32.90
N PHE A 61 -12.65 -13.63 31.96
CA PHE A 61 -13.35 -14.21 30.81
C PHE A 61 -12.42 -15.07 29.95
N LYS A 62 -11.22 -14.58 29.59
CA LYS A 62 -10.20 -15.33 28.82
C LYS A 62 -9.74 -16.59 29.54
N SER A 63 -9.71 -16.58 30.89
CA SER A 63 -9.35 -17.76 31.70
C SER A 63 -10.52 -18.73 31.92
N GLY A 64 -11.67 -18.50 31.28
CA GLY A 64 -12.86 -19.36 31.42
C GLY A 64 -13.54 -19.30 32.80
N ARG A 65 -13.21 -18.30 33.61
CA ARG A 65 -13.81 -18.09 34.95
C ARG A 65 -15.10 -17.26 34.81
N PRO A 66 -16.08 -17.47 35.69
CA PRO A 66 -17.27 -16.62 35.71
C PRO A 66 -16.89 -15.16 36.03
N VAL A 67 -17.55 -14.23 35.33
CA VAL A 67 -17.38 -12.78 35.59
C VAL A 67 -18.62 -12.30 36.32
N ASP A 68 -18.48 -12.16 37.66
CA ASP A 68 -19.48 -11.61 38.55
C ASP A 68 -18.80 -10.80 39.66
N LEU A 69 -19.59 -10.10 40.49
CA LEU A 69 -19.06 -9.22 41.53
C LEU A 69 -18.11 -9.93 42.50
N ILE A 70 -18.40 -11.20 42.84
CA ILE A 70 -17.62 -11.96 43.82
C ILE A 70 -16.28 -12.38 43.21
N THR A 71 -16.30 -12.97 42.02
CA THR A 71 -15.11 -13.45 41.35
C THR A 71 -14.20 -12.29 40.91
N LEU A 72 -14.79 -11.16 40.48
CA LEU A 72 -14.06 -9.95 40.16
C LEU A 72 -13.35 -9.37 41.40
N GLN A 73 -14.04 -9.27 42.52
CA GLN A 73 -13.45 -8.77 43.76
C GLN A 73 -12.30 -9.67 44.24
N GLU A 74 -12.48 -10.98 44.21
CA GLU A 74 -11.41 -11.93 44.61
C GLU A 74 -10.22 -11.83 43.67
N TYR A 75 -10.45 -11.65 42.38
CA TYR A 75 -9.38 -11.45 41.40
C TYR A 75 -8.62 -10.15 41.65
N LEU A 76 -9.32 -9.05 41.91
CA LEU A 76 -8.70 -7.74 42.17
C LEU A 76 -7.87 -7.75 43.47
N LYS A 77 -8.27 -8.52 44.53
CA LYS A 77 -7.47 -8.70 45.73
C LYS A 77 -6.11 -9.38 45.46
N THR A 78 -5.99 -10.15 44.40
CA THR A 78 -4.72 -10.80 44.02
C THR A 78 -3.80 -9.90 43.19
N LYS A 79 -4.30 -8.75 42.76
CA LYS A 79 -3.57 -7.76 41.99
C LYS A 79 -3.21 -6.56 42.88
N ASP A 80 -2.12 -5.91 42.57
CA ASP A 80 -1.72 -4.66 43.24
C ASP A 80 -2.52 -3.48 42.64
N VAL A 81 -3.76 -3.32 43.13
CA VAL A 81 -4.70 -2.29 42.68
C VAL A 81 -5.11 -1.38 43.83
N PRO A 82 -5.49 -0.11 43.56
CA PRO A 82 -5.98 0.79 44.59
C PRO A 82 -7.15 0.16 45.40
N PRO A 83 -7.19 0.28 46.74
CA PRO A 83 -8.23 -0.33 47.59
C PRO A 83 -9.65 0.08 47.19
N GLU A 84 -9.82 1.28 46.66
CA GLU A 84 -11.12 1.81 46.21
C GLU A 84 -11.68 0.99 45.02
N VAL A 85 -10.84 0.54 44.09
CA VAL A 85 -11.22 -0.23 42.94
C VAL A 85 -11.65 -1.66 43.29
N SER A 86 -11.07 -2.22 44.37
CA SER A 86 -11.40 -3.54 44.85
C SER A 86 -12.60 -3.56 45.80
N SER A 87 -13.23 -2.41 46.06
CA SER A 87 -14.40 -2.32 46.96
C SER A 87 -15.66 -2.86 46.27
N MET A 88 -16.53 -3.53 47.04
CA MET A 88 -17.80 -4.06 46.55
C MET A 88 -18.81 -2.94 46.24
N GLU A 89 -18.68 -1.79 46.88
CA GLU A 89 -19.51 -0.61 46.66
C GLU A 89 -19.25 -0.04 45.29
N PHE A 90 -17.99 0.13 44.92
CA PHE A 90 -17.60 0.67 43.60
C PHE A 90 -18.13 -0.18 42.45
N ALA A 91 -18.01 -1.51 42.56
CA ALA A 91 -18.52 -2.41 41.53
C ALA A 91 -20.07 -2.49 41.51
N ARG A 92 -20.74 -2.27 42.66
CA ARG A 92 -22.20 -2.22 42.74
C ARG A 92 -22.76 -0.94 42.11
N ASP A 93 -22.10 0.20 42.35
CA ASP A 93 -22.54 1.47 41.77
C ASP A 93 -22.56 1.46 40.23
N LEU A 94 -21.70 0.67 39.57
CA LEU A 94 -21.72 0.44 38.14
C LEU A 94 -23.02 -0.25 37.69
N LEU A 95 -23.54 -1.21 38.48
CA LEU A 95 -24.78 -1.93 38.12
C LEU A 95 -26.04 -1.06 38.27
N VAL A 96 -26.01 -0.12 39.25
CA VAL A 96 -27.17 0.78 39.49
C VAL A 96 -27.34 1.78 38.33
N GLY A 97 -26.25 2.17 37.69
CA GLY A 97 -26.27 3.10 36.56
C GLY A 97 -26.67 2.50 35.19
N THR A 98 -26.73 1.16 35.10
CA THR A 98 -26.92 0.47 33.82
C THR A 98 -28.38 0.11 33.61
N GLN A 99 -29.05 0.71 32.59
CA GLN A 99 -30.50 0.53 32.39
C GLN A 99 -30.87 -0.58 31.39
N THR A 100 -30.03 -0.96 30.43
CA THR A 100 -30.28 -2.01 29.45
C THR A 100 -29.03 -2.53 28.76
N SER A 101 -28.94 -3.84 28.48
CA SER A 101 -27.81 -4.50 27.82
C SER A 101 -27.83 -4.45 26.28
N ALA A 102 -28.75 -3.70 25.66
CA ALA A 102 -28.97 -3.78 24.22
C ALA A 102 -27.98 -2.96 23.35
N ASN A 103 -27.21 -2.05 23.93
CA ASN A 103 -26.44 -1.06 23.17
C ASN A 103 -24.94 -1.00 23.51
N VAL A 104 -24.37 -2.07 24.06
CA VAL A 104 -22.98 -2.09 24.53
C VAL A 104 -21.96 -1.68 23.44
N LYS A 105 -22.20 -2.12 22.21
CA LYS A 105 -21.34 -1.74 21.07
C LYS A 105 -21.31 -0.24 20.89
N TYR A 106 -22.47 0.40 20.93
CA TYR A 106 -22.57 1.86 20.76
C TYR A 106 -21.85 2.63 21.87
N TYR A 107 -21.98 2.18 23.12
CA TYR A 107 -21.27 2.81 24.24
C TYR A 107 -19.75 2.58 24.13
N ALA A 108 -19.31 1.40 23.71
CA ALA A 108 -17.91 1.11 23.47
C ALA A 108 -17.34 2.00 22.35
N GLU A 109 -18.08 2.25 21.29
CA GLU A 109 -17.69 3.17 20.20
C GLU A 109 -17.54 4.61 20.72
N ILE A 110 -18.43 5.08 21.62
CA ILE A 110 -18.29 6.41 22.25
C ILE A 110 -17.00 6.48 23.09
N VAL A 111 -16.74 5.47 23.92
CA VAL A 111 -15.50 5.42 24.74
C VAL A 111 -14.27 5.43 23.84
N LYS A 112 -14.29 4.66 22.74
CA LYS A 112 -13.20 4.62 21.75
C LYS A 112 -12.97 5.95 21.07
N GLU A 113 -14.03 6.63 20.62
CA GLU A 113 -13.94 7.97 20.05
C GLU A 113 -13.26 8.96 20.98
N LYS A 114 -13.68 8.98 22.26
CA LYS A 114 -13.07 9.86 23.26
C LYS A 114 -11.62 9.50 23.57
N SER A 115 -11.27 8.23 23.56
CA SER A 115 -9.89 7.75 23.70
C SER A 115 -8.99 8.23 22.55
N VAL A 116 -9.46 8.11 21.31
CA VAL A 116 -8.74 8.61 20.10
C VAL A 116 -8.52 10.11 20.19
N LEU A 117 -9.54 10.87 20.61
CA LEU A 117 -9.40 12.33 20.82
C LEU A 117 -8.34 12.67 21.87
N ARG A 118 -8.31 11.95 23.00
CA ARG A 118 -7.26 12.12 24.03
C ARG A 118 -5.86 11.81 23.49
N SER A 119 -5.74 10.74 22.72
CA SER A 119 -4.48 10.34 22.09
C SER A 119 -3.99 11.37 21.09
N LEU A 120 -4.91 11.98 20.30
CA LEU A 120 -4.59 13.08 19.40
C LEU A 120 -4.12 14.33 20.16
N ILE A 121 -4.77 14.68 21.26
CA ILE A 121 -4.36 15.81 22.10
C ILE A 121 -2.95 15.58 22.62
N LYS A 122 -2.68 14.40 23.20
CA LYS A 122 -1.37 14.03 23.73
C LYS A 122 -0.29 14.08 22.65
N LEU A 123 -0.56 13.52 21.46
CA LEU A 123 0.37 13.54 20.33
C LEU A 123 0.70 14.98 19.90
N ASN A 124 -0.30 15.85 19.83
CA ASN A 124 -0.09 17.26 19.45
C ASN A 124 0.73 18.01 20.51
N GLU A 125 0.48 17.77 21.80
CA GLU A 125 1.27 18.35 22.89
C GLU A 125 2.73 17.87 22.86
N GLU A 126 2.96 16.58 22.66
CA GLU A 126 4.31 16.01 22.52
C GLU A 126 5.04 16.59 21.31
N THR A 127 4.35 16.72 20.17
CA THR A 127 4.90 17.30 18.94
C THR A 127 5.22 18.80 19.13
N ALA A 128 4.31 19.56 19.74
CA ALA A 128 4.56 20.97 20.02
C ALA A 128 5.77 21.15 20.95
N ASN A 129 5.88 20.35 22.02
CA ASN A 129 7.03 20.39 22.91
C ASN A 129 8.34 20.04 22.19
N ALA A 130 8.34 19.04 21.29
CA ALA A 130 9.52 18.68 20.50
C ALA A 130 9.94 19.84 19.55
N CYS A 131 8.97 20.55 18.95
CA CYS A 131 9.25 21.72 18.12
C CYS A 131 9.90 22.85 18.92
N TYR A 132 9.47 23.09 20.18
CA TYR A 132 10.07 24.12 21.03
C TYR A 132 11.46 23.77 21.54
N LEU A 133 11.75 22.49 21.75
CA LEU A 133 13.02 22.02 22.28
C LEU A 133 14.12 21.88 21.22
N GLU A 134 13.75 21.81 19.93
CA GLU A 134 14.68 21.64 18.79
C GLU A 134 15.71 20.50 18.99
N ASN A 135 15.33 19.42 19.68
CA ASN A 135 16.26 18.37 20.09
C ASN A 135 16.53 17.30 19.02
N GLU A 136 15.80 17.34 17.91
CA GLU A 136 15.88 16.38 16.81
C GLU A 136 15.79 17.08 15.44
N PRO A 137 16.35 16.49 14.36
CA PRO A 137 16.23 17.04 13.02
C PRO A 137 14.77 17.14 12.57
N LEU A 138 14.44 18.20 11.80
CA LEU A 138 13.07 18.47 11.34
C LEU A 138 12.45 17.27 10.59
N ASP A 139 13.23 16.61 9.72
CA ASP A 139 12.75 15.49 8.92
C ASP A 139 12.36 14.29 9.80
N GLU A 140 13.12 14.00 10.85
CA GLU A 140 12.82 12.93 11.82
C GLU A 140 11.56 13.24 12.63
N LEU A 141 11.39 14.51 13.05
CA LEU A 141 10.21 14.97 13.76
C LEU A 141 8.94 14.84 12.90
N LEU A 142 9.02 15.24 11.63
CA LEU A 142 7.91 15.12 10.67
C LEU A 142 7.54 13.66 10.42
N GLU A 143 8.50 12.78 10.14
CA GLU A 143 8.27 11.37 9.90
C GLU A 143 7.64 10.68 11.12
N ARG A 144 8.17 10.96 12.33
CA ARG A 144 7.62 10.42 13.58
C ARG A 144 6.19 10.88 13.82
N THR A 145 5.88 12.17 13.55
CA THR A 145 4.56 12.72 13.75
C THR A 145 3.57 12.10 12.76
N GLU A 146 3.92 12.02 11.48
CA GLU A 146 3.10 11.38 10.45
C GLU A 146 2.79 9.92 10.81
N LYS A 147 3.81 9.15 11.20
CA LYS A 147 3.66 7.75 11.61
C LYS A 147 2.68 7.61 12.76
N ARG A 148 2.79 8.44 13.80
CA ARG A 148 1.91 8.37 14.99
C ARG A 148 0.48 8.78 14.68
N VAL A 149 0.28 9.81 13.85
CA VAL A 149 -1.07 10.19 13.38
C VAL A 149 -1.70 9.04 12.60
N PHE A 150 -0.92 8.39 11.76
CA PHE A 150 -1.38 7.25 10.98
C PHE A 150 -1.75 6.05 11.85
N GLU A 151 -0.92 5.70 12.83
CA GLU A 151 -1.19 4.64 13.82
C GLU A 151 -2.50 4.91 14.60
N LEU A 152 -2.77 6.18 14.95
CA LEU A 152 -4.03 6.55 15.58
C LEU A 152 -5.23 6.40 14.64
N ALA A 153 -5.08 6.72 13.36
CA ALA A 153 -6.12 6.55 12.36
C ALA A 153 -6.42 5.07 12.05
N GLU A 154 -5.38 4.21 12.03
CA GLU A 154 -5.53 2.77 11.88
C GLU A 154 -6.15 2.11 13.12
N ASN A 155 -5.72 2.49 14.32
CA ASN A 155 -6.27 1.97 15.57
C ASN A 155 -7.72 2.43 15.84
N GLY A 156 -8.16 3.51 15.18
CA GLY A 156 -9.57 3.94 15.14
C GLY A 156 -10.43 3.04 14.24
N ASN A 157 -9.82 2.39 13.24
CA ASN A 157 -10.40 1.33 12.45
C ASN A 157 -9.83 -0.01 12.97
N SER A 158 -10.35 -0.53 14.07
CA SER A 158 -10.12 -1.93 14.44
C SER A 158 -10.42 -2.76 13.19
N GLN A 159 -9.44 -3.50 12.68
CA GLN A 159 -9.67 -4.45 11.58
C GLN A 159 -10.79 -5.37 12.08
N GLU A 160 -12.01 -5.12 11.61
CA GLU A 160 -13.14 -5.99 11.91
C GLU A 160 -12.72 -7.40 11.48
N TYR A 161 -12.70 -8.33 12.44
CA TYR A 161 -12.60 -9.74 12.12
C TYR A 161 -13.73 -10.06 11.15
N VAL A 162 -13.38 -10.30 9.90
CA VAL A 162 -14.37 -10.64 8.88
C VAL A 162 -14.65 -12.13 9.00
N PRO A 163 -15.86 -12.55 9.41
CA PRO A 163 -16.21 -13.95 9.49
C PRO A 163 -15.98 -14.64 8.15
N ILE A 164 -15.44 -15.87 8.17
CA ILE A 164 -15.13 -16.62 6.94
C ILE A 164 -16.34 -16.70 5.99
N LYS A 165 -17.55 -16.73 6.52
CA LYS A 165 -18.80 -16.70 5.73
C LYS A 165 -18.87 -15.47 4.83
N GLN A 166 -18.51 -14.29 5.33
CA GLN A 166 -18.50 -13.05 4.55
C GLN A 166 -17.39 -13.06 3.50
N VAL A 167 -16.20 -13.59 3.86
CA VAL A 167 -15.09 -13.74 2.91
C VAL A 167 -15.47 -14.67 1.75
N VAL A 168 -16.18 -15.77 2.04
CA VAL A 168 -16.69 -16.71 1.03
C VAL A 168 -17.70 -16.03 0.10
N LEU A 169 -18.63 -15.26 0.63
CA LEU A 169 -19.62 -14.54 -0.17
C LEU A 169 -18.94 -13.51 -1.09
N ASN A 170 -17.99 -12.74 -0.56
CA ASN A 170 -17.21 -11.80 -1.36
C ASN A 170 -16.39 -12.49 -2.46
N ALA A 171 -15.78 -13.65 -2.15
CA ALA A 171 -15.05 -14.44 -3.13
C ALA A 171 -15.97 -14.97 -4.25
N LEU A 172 -17.17 -15.44 -3.92
CA LEU A 172 -18.17 -15.89 -4.90
C LEU A 172 -18.61 -14.73 -5.81
N ASP A 173 -18.83 -13.54 -5.27
CA ASP A 173 -19.19 -12.36 -6.06
C ASP A 173 -18.07 -11.98 -7.05
N VAL A 174 -16.80 -12.06 -6.62
CA VAL A 174 -15.64 -11.84 -7.51
C VAL A 174 -15.60 -12.89 -8.63
N ILE A 175 -15.82 -14.18 -8.30
CA ILE A 175 -15.83 -15.27 -9.29
C ILE A 175 -17.01 -15.08 -10.27
N GLU A 176 -18.18 -14.70 -9.78
CA GLU A 176 -19.36 -14.45 -10.63
C GLU A 176 -19.12 -13.28 -11.59
N LYS A 177 -18.54 -12.18 -11.11
CA LYS A 177 -18.14 -11.05 -11.96
C LYS A 177 -17.13 -11.47 -13.02
N ALA A 178 -16.10 -12.23 -12.64
CA ALA A 178 -15.10 -12.75 -13.56
C ALA A 178 -15.73 -13.67 -14.63
N SER A 179 -16.69 -14.51 -14.26
CA SER A 179 -17.38 -15.42 -15.21
C SER A 179 -18.24 -14.69 -16.24
N LYS A 180 -18.75 -13.51 -15.89
CA LYS A 180 -19.56 -12.66 -16.78
C LYS A 180 -18.71 -11.80 -17.73
N THR A 181 -17.45 -11.58 -17.40
CA THR A 181 -16.51 -10.81 -18.22
C THR A 181 -16.02 -11.69 -19.38
N LYS A 182 -16.45 -11.36 -20.61
CA LYS A 182 -15.94 -12.02 -21.82
C LYS A 182 -14.47 -11.65 -22.04
N GLY A 183 -13.58 -12.39 -21.43
CA GLY A 183 -12.12 -12.19 -21.53
C GLY A 183 -11.46 -12.65 -20.23
N ASN A 184 -10.36 -13.40 -20.31
CA ASN A 184 -9.66 -13.99 -19.16
C ASN A 184 -8.91 -12.97 -18.27
N VAL A 185 -9.23 -11.67 -18.36
CA VAL A 185 -8.52 -10.60 -17.67
C VAL A 185 -9.38 -10.09 -16.51
N THR A 186 -9.03 -10.50 -15.29
CA THR A 186 -9.70 -10.07 -14.04
C THR A 186 -9.06 -8.82 -13.42
N GLY A 187 -7.77 -8.62 -13.70
CA GLY A 187 -7.00 -7.46 -13.28
C GLY A 187 -7.00 -6.33 -14.32
N ILE A 188 -6.07 -5.39 -14.17
CA ILE A 188 -5.86 -4.29 -15.12
C ILE A 188 -5.11 -4.82 -16.34
N PRO A 189 -5.65 -4.70 -17.57
CA PRO A 189 -5.00 -5.20 -18.77
C PRO A 189 -3.71 -4.42 -19.07
N THR A 190 -2.65 -5.12 -19.43
CA THR A 190 -1.36 -4.53 -19.82
C THR A 190 -1.35 -4.03 -21.26
N GLY A 191 -2.28 -4.53 -22.10
CA GLY A 191 -2.32 -4.31 -23.53
C GLY A 191 -1.55 -5.36 -24.36
N PHE A 192 -0.87 -6.29 -23.68
CA PHE A 192 -0.18 -7.41 -24.31
C PHE A 192 -1.00 -8.68 -24.12
N ILE A 193 -1.64 -9.16 -25.18
CA ILE A 193 -2.66 -10.23 -25.17
C ILE A 193 -2.16 -11.49 -24.48
N ASP A 194 -0.98 -11.98 -24.87
CA ASP A 194 -0.42 -13.22 -24.29
C ASP A 194 0.06 -13.03 -22.85
N LEU A 195 0.50 -11.82 -22.51
CA LEU A 195 0.88 -11.49 -21.12
C LEU A 195 -0.37 -11.41 -20.26
N ASP A 196 -1.41 -10.74 -20.72
CA ASP A 196 -2.70 -10.62 -20.03
C ASP A 196 -3.36 -11.99 -19.84
N TYR A 197 -3.25 -12.87 -20.83
CA TYR A 197 -3.71 -14.26 -20.70
C TYR A 197 -2.99 -15.03 -19.58
N LYS A 198 -1.66 -14.88 -19.47
CA LYS A 198 -0.86 -15.59 -18.45
C LYS A 198 -1.02 -14.99 -17.05
N LEU A 199 -1.13 -13.65 -16.93
CA LEU A 199 -1.22 -12.94 -15.65
C LEU A 199 -2.68 -12.74 -15.21
N SER A 200 -3.66 -12.93 -16.11
CA SER A 200 -5.05 -12.46 -15.95
C SER A 200 -5.13 -10.94 -15.72
N GLY A 201 -4.18 -10.18 -16.31
CA GLY A 201 -3.94 -8.76 -16.04
C GLY A 201 -3.18 -8.50 -14.75
N LEU A 202 -2.90 -7.21 -14.47
CA LEU A 202 -2.25 -6.79 -13.21
C LEU A 202 -3.28 -6.84 -12.08
N GLN A 203 -3.04 -7.69 -11.09
CA GLN A 203 -3.98 -7.88 -9.98
C GLN A 203 -3.82 -6.78 -8.93
N ARG A 204 -4.92 -6.33 -8.34
CA ARG A 204 -4.89 -5.37 -7.23
C ARG A 204 -4.08 -5.92 -6.06
N SER A 205 -3.38 -5.04 -5.36
CA SER A 205 -2.51 -5.38 -4.23
C SER A 205 -1.25 -6.20 -4.57
N ASP A 206 -0.99 -6.49 -5.86
CA ASP A 206 0.21 -7.19 -6.27
C ASP A 206 1.42 -6.27 -6.43
N LEU A 207 2.58 -6.78 -6.03
CA LEU A 207 3.89 -6.22 -6.35
C LEU A 207 4.47 -6.99 -7.53
N VAL A 208 4.62 -6.32 -8.67
CA VAL A 208 5.17 -6.86 -9.91
C VAL A 208 6.57 -6.33 -10.11
N LEU A 209 7.56 -7.21 -10.11
CA LEU A 209 8.94 -6.86 -10.39
C LEU A 209 9.26 -7.09 -11.86
N ILE A 210 9.81 -6.07 -12.52
CA ILE A 210 10.32 -6.19 -13.89
C ILE A 210 11.80 -5.85 -13.90
N ALA A 211 12.64 -6.80 -14.24
CA ALA A 211 14.08 -6.60 -14.24
C ALA A 211 14.72 -6.88 -15.61
N ALA A 212 15.74 -6.09 -15.91
CA ALA A 212 16.49 -6.25 -17.16
C ALA A 212 17.90 -5.67 -17.02
N ARG A 213 18.78 -6.07 -17.94
CA ARG A 213 20.04 -5.35 -18.18
C ARG A 213 19.77 -4.00 -18.86
N PRO A 214 20.67 -3.01 -18.75
CA PRO A 214 20.56 -1.75 -19.47
C PRO A 214 20.32 -1.96 -20.97
N SER A 215 19.60 -1.05 -21.61
CA SER A 215 19.27 -1.07 -23.04
C SER A 215 18.32 -2.18 -23.55
N MET A 216 17.83 -3.05 -22.66
CA MET A 216 16.83 -4.07 -23.03
C MET A 216 15.41 -3.50 -23.24
N GLY A 217 15.17 -2.25 -22.91
CA GLY A 217 13.87 -1.58 -23.07
C GLY A 217 12.97 -1.60 -21.82
N LYS A 218 13.52 -1.74 -20.63
CA LYS A 218 12.76 -1.80 -19.36
C LYS A 218 11.78 -0.64 -19.19
N THR A 219 12.25 0.60 -19.25
CA THR A 219 11.42 1.81 -19.17
C THR A 219 10.41 1.90 -20.32
N ALA A 220 10.81 1.52 -21.56
CA ALA A 220 9.90 1.49 -22.70
C ALA A 220 8.73 0.53 -22.47
N PHE A 221 9.01 -0.68 -21.96
CA PHE A 221 7.98 -1.68 -21.68
C PHE A 221 6.93 -1.19 -20.69
N VAL A 222 7.34 -0.58 -19.57
CA VAL A 222 6.36 -0.06 -18.61
C VAL A 222 5.64 1.18 -19.09
N LEU A 223 6.26 2.01 -19.94
CA LEU A 223 5.57 3.13 -20.58
C LEU A 223 4.49 2.64 -21.56
N ASN A 224 4.72 1.52 -22.26
CA ASN A 224 3.68 0.91 -23.10
C ASN A 224 2.50 0.41 -22.25
N ILE A 225 2.77 -0.21 -21.09
CA ILE A 225 1.72 -0.60 -20.16
C ILE A 225 0.99 0.65 -19.63
N ALA A 226 1.73 1.67 -19.18
CA ALA A 226 1.17 2.93 -18.69
C ALA A 226 0.28 3.62 -19.72
N GLN A 227 0.73 3.69 -20.98
CA GLN A 227 -0.04 4.21 -22.10
C GLN A 227 -1.35 3.45 -22.28
N HIS A 228 -1.29 2.11 -22.34
CA HIS A 228 -2.50 1.31 -22.49
C HIS A 228 -3.49 1.54 -21.33
N VAL A 229 -3.01 1.53 -20.09
CA VAL A 229 -3.82 1.71 -18.89
C VAL A 229 -4.42 3.13 -18.82
N ALA A 230 -3.62 4.16 -19.06
CA ALA A 230 -4.09 5.54 -18.93
C ALA A 230 -4.90 6.00 -20.15
N PHE A 231 -4.49 5.66 -21.38
CA PHE A 231 -5.10 6.22 -22.58
C PHE A 231 -6.22 5.34 -23.15
N ARG A 232 -6.16 4.01 -23.00
CA ARG A 232 -7.18 3.10 -23.55
C ARG A 232 -8.19 2.65 -22.51
N GLN A 233 -7.77 2.52 -21.24
CA GLN A 233 -8.65 2.12 -20.14
C GLN A 233 -9.15 3.31 -19.31
N ASN A 234 -8.61 4.53 -19.55
CA ASN A 234 -8.92 5.74 -18.79
C ASN A 234 -8.74 5.57 -17.26
N LEU A 235 -7.74 4.77 -16.85
CA LEU A 235 -7.39 4.54 -15.47
C LEU A 235 -6.27 5.48 -15.01
N ALA A 236 -6.21 5.76 -13.71
CA ALA A 236 -5.20 6.66 -13.15
C ALA A 236 -3.87 5.94 -12.90
N VAL A 237 -2.79 6.46 -13.49
CA VAL A 237 -1.44 5.89 -13.41
C VAL A 237 -0.48 6.90 -12.81
N ALA A 238 0.25 6.50 -11.75
CA ALA A 238 1.36 7.28 -11.21
C ALA A 238 2.70 6.64 -11.59
N ILE A 239 3.60 7.42 -12.17
CA ILE A 239 4.95 7.01 -12.55
C ILE A 239 5.96 7.80 -11.71
N PHE A 240 6.73 7.11 -10.89
CA PHE A 240 7.88 7.65 -10.17
C PHE A 240 9.14 7.34 -10.96
N SER A 241 9.72 8.37 -11.59
CA SER A 241 10.90 8.23 -12.43
C SER A 241 12.12 8.78 -11.71
N LEU A 242 12.96 7.90 -11.22
CA LEU A 242 14.15 8.27 -10.44
C LEU A 242 15.42 8.40 -11.32
N GLU A 243 15.35 7.94 -12.57
CA GLU A 243 16.45 7.96 -13.53
C GLU A 243 16.29 9.03 -14.60
N MET A 244 15.06 9.24 -15.08
CA MET A 244 14.76 10.11 -16.21
C MET A 244 13.88 11.28 -15.78
N SER A 245 14.07 12.45 -16.40
CA SER A 245 13.18 13.59 -16.16
C SER A 245 11.79 13.34 -16.79
N LYS A 246 10.78 14.02 -16.27
CA LYS A 246 9.41 13.96 -16.77
C LYS A 246 9.31 14.37 -18.25
N GLU A 247 10.10 15.34 -18.70
CA GLU A 247 10.13 15.76 -20.10
C GLU A 247 10.67 14.64 -21.01
N GLN A 248 11.68 13.89 -20.55
CA GLN A 248 12.21 12.76 -21.32
C GLN A 248 11.18 11.61 -21.42
N LEU A 249 10.40 11.36 -20.37
CA LEU A 249 9.32 10.36 -20.41
C LEU A 249 8.19 10.80 -21.32
N VAL A 250 7.79 12.07 -21.25
CA VAL A 250 6.76 12.63 -22.13
C VAL A 250 7.19 12.56 -23.60
N ASN A 251 8.46 12.85 -23.93
CA ASN A 251 8.98 12.68 -25.28
C ASN A 251 8.89 11.23 -25.78
N ARG A 252 9.13 10.24 -24.91
CA ARG A 252 8.92 8.83 -25.24
C ARG A 252 7.44 8.49 -25.45
N LEU A 253 6.55 9.06 -24.63
CA LEU A 253 5.11 8.90 -24.80
C LEU A 253 4.62 9.54 -26.11
N PHE A 254 5.19 10.67 -26.54
CA PHE A 254 4.92 11.26 -27.85
C PHE A 254 5.30 10.32 -28.98
N SER A 255 6.55 9.80 -28.98
CA SER A 255 6.98 8.84 -30.00
C SER A 255 6.09 7.60 -30.04
N LEU A 256 5.71 7.10 -28.87
CA LEU A 256 4.87 5.92 -28.71
C LEU A 256 3.43 6.13 -29.21
N GLU A 257 2.80 7.27 -28.89
CA GLU A 257 1.39 7.54 -29.22
C GLU A 257 1.26 8.06 -30.66
N SER A 258 2.11 9.01 -31.07
CA SER A 258 2.04 9.64 -32.39
C SER A 258 2.68 8.82 -33.52
N HIS A 259 3.42 7.74 -33.16
CA HIS A 259 4.22 6.97 -34.12
C HIS A 259 5.21 7.84 -34.91
N VAL A 260 5.76 8.86 -34.31
CA VAL A 260 6.86 9.68 -34.82
C VAL A 260 8.18 9.13 -34.28
N ASP A 261 9.15 8.98 -35.15
CA ASP A 261 10.46 8.43 -34.77
C ASP A 261 11.11 9.24 -33.63
N ALA A 262 11.57 8.54 -32.61
CA ALA A 262 12.17 9.15 -31.41
C ALA A 262 13.45 9.97 -31.75
N GLN A 263 14.21 9.60 -32.81
CA GLN A 263 15.36 10.38 -33.27
C GLN A 263 14.93 11.67 -33.97
N VAL A 264 13.85 11.61 -34.74
CA VAL A 264 13.26 12.79 -35.38
C VAL A 264 12.77 13.78 -34.34
N LEU A 265 12.08 13.30 -33.32
CA LEU A 265 11.66 14.14 -32.18
C LEU A 265 12.86 14.79 -31.48
N ARG A 266 13.92 14.02 -31.25
CA ARG A 266 15.14 14.49 -30.56
C ARG A 266 15.91 15.52 -31.37
N ASN A 267 15.98 15.33 -32.70
CA ASN A 267 16.77 16.19 -33.59
C ASN A 267 15.97 17.40 -34.10
N GLY A 268 14.66 17.44 -33.86
CA GLY A 268 13.78 18.52 -34.32
C GLY A 268 13.50 18.55 -35.84
N ASN A 269 13.86 17.49 -36.58
CA ASN A 269 13.64 17.40 -38.03
C ASN A 269 12.23 16.91 -38.39
N LEU A 270 11.21 17.60 -37.85
CA LEU A 270 9.80 17.24 -37.98
C LEU A 270 9.23 17.75 -39.31
N THR A 271 8.46 16.92 -39.98
CA THR A 271 7.62 17.30 -41.13
C THR A 271 6.28 17.88 -40.62
N ASP A 272 5.54 18.55 -41.52
CA ASP A 272 4.19 19.04 -41.18
C ASP A 272 3.25 17.91 -40.74
N THR A 273 3.37 16.75 -41.39
CA THR A 273 2.60 15.56 -41.01
C THR A 273 2.98 14.99 -39.66
N ASP A 274 4.25 15.14 -39.24
CA ASP A 274 4.67 14.74 -37.88
C ASP A 274 4.11 15.69 -36.83
N TRP A 275 4.05 16.99 -37.16
CA TRP A 275 3.43 18.00 -36.29
C TRP A 275 1.93 17.73 -36.07
N GLU A 276 1.19 17.37 -37.11
CA GLU A 276 -0.23 17.01 -37.01
C GLU A 276 -0.42 15.82 -36.08
N LYS A 277 0.37 14.74 -36.22
CA LYS A 277 0.33 13.58 -35.33
C LYS A 277 0.70 13.91 -33.90
N LEU A 278 1.70 14.79 -33.70
CA LEU A 278 2.12 15.22 -32.36
C LEU A 278 1.04 16.02 -31.65
N ILE A 279 0.31 16.89 -32.36
CA ILE A 279 -0.81 17.67 -31.81
C ILE A 279 -1.93 16.73 -31.36
N GLU A 280 -2.28 15.73 -32.19
CA GLU A 280 -3.27 14.72 -31.83
C GLU A 280 -2.82 13.91 -30.61
N GLY A 281 -1.56 13.44 -30.61
CA GLY A 281 -0.96 12.75 -29.48
C GLY A 281 -0.93 13.60 -28.20
N ALA A 282 -0.64 14.89 -28.31
CA ALA A 282 -0.66 15.82 -27.18
C ALA A 282 -2.05 15.92 -26.55
N GLY A 283 -3.10 15.94 -27.38
CA GLY A 283 -4.48 15.90 -26.88
C GLY A 283 -4.78 14.63 -26.06
N THR A 284 -4.35 13.47 -26.56
CA THR A 284 -4.53 12.19 -25.88
C THR A 284 -3.74 12.13 -24.57
N ILE A 285 -2.47 12.50 -24.59
CA ILE A 285 -1.60 12.50 -23.40
C ILE A 285 -2.14 13.49 -22.36
N GLY A 286 -2.49 14.72 -22.78
CA GLY A 286 -2.94 15.78 -21.88
C GLY A 286 -4.30 15.52 -21.24
N SER A 287 -5.18 14.74 -21.88
CA SER A 287 -6.48 14.35 -21.32
C SER A 287 -6.42 13.11 -20.44
N SER A 288 -5.29 12.43 -20.38
CA SER A 288 -5.11 11.20 -19.60
C SER A 288 -4.98 11.47 -18.09
N ARG A 289 -5.27 10.43 -17.31
CA ARG A 289 -5.11 10.45 -15.84
C ARG A 289 -3.73 9.93 -15.42
N MET A 290 -2.68 10.42 -16.10
CA MET A 290 -1.30 10.05 -15.83
C MET A 290 -0.60 11.14 -15.00
N ILE A 291 0.09 10.72 -13.96
CA ILE A 291 0.91 11.57 -13.10
C ILE A 291 2.35 11.09 -13.22
N ILE A 292 3.29 12.01 -13.48
CA ILE A 292 4.72 11.72 -13.53
C ILE A 292 5.41 12.54 -12.45
N ASP A 293 6.12 11.85 -11.57
CA ASP A 293 6.92 12.42 -10.50
C ASP A 293 8.39 12.04 -10.73
N ASP A 294 9.26 13.02 -10.92
CA ASP A 294 10.69 12.83 -11.17
C ASP A 294 11.57 13.30 -10.00
N THR A 295 10.99 13.28 -8.79
CA THR A 295 11.73 13.59 -7.56
C THR A 295 12.84 12.56 -7.33
N SER A 296 14.10 12.98 -7.47
CA SER A 296 15.26 12.11 -7.26
C SER A 296 15.42 11.75 -5.78
N GLY A 297 15.76 10.47 -5.51
CA GLY A 297 16.04 10.00 -4.15
C GLY A 297 14.83 10.02 -3.21
N ILE A 298 13.61 9.95 -3.76
CA ILE A 298 12.38 9.92 -2.98
C ILE A 298 12.40 8.81 -1.93
N SER A 299 12.00 9.11 -0.71
CA SER A 299 11.83 8.11 0.35
C SER A 299 10.51 7.34 0.17
N ILE A 300 10.45 6.14 0.74
CA ILE A 300 9.22 5.34 0.71
C ILE A 300 8.05 6.05 1.43
N SER A 301 8.34 6.80 2.50
CA SER A 301 7.34 7.57 3.25
C SER A 301 6.75 8.70 2.42
N GLU A 302 7.60 9.46 1.72
CA GLU A 302 7.17 10.53 0.82
C GLU A 302 6.36 9.98 -0.36
N MET A 303 6.82 8.89 -0.98
CA MET A 303 6.08 8.22 -2.06
C MET A 303 4.70 7.77 -1.59
N ARG A 304 4.60 7.17 -0.41
CA ARG A 304 3.33 6.74 0.20
C ARG A 304 2.38 7.92 0.40
N SER A 305 2.87 9.03 0.95
CA SER A 305 2.10 10.25 1.16
C SER A 305 1.55 10.80 -0.17
N LYS A 306 2.41 10.91 -1.20
CA LYS A 306 2.01 11.33 -2.54
C LYS A 306 0.96 10.38 -3.17
N CYS A 307 1.16 9.07 -3.07
CA CYS A 307 0.21 8.08 -3.60
C CYS A 307 -1.16 8.17 -2.92
N ARG A 308 -1.21 8.36 -1.60
CA ARG A 308 -2.47 8.58 -0.87
C ARG A 308 -3.19 9.84 -1.36
N LYS A 309 -2.45 10.94 -1.53
CA LYS A 309 -2.97 12.19 -2.06
C LYS A 309 -3.55 11.99 -3.47
N TYR A 310 -2.81 11.37 -4.38
CA TYR A 310 -3.26 11.09 -5.76
C TYR A 310 -4.53 10.24 -5.75
N LYS A 311 -4.59 9.22 -4.88
CA LYS A 311 -5.75 8.34 -4.77
C LYS A 311 -7.00 9.08 -4.31
N LEU A 312 -6.87 10.04 -3.39
CA LEU A 312 -7.98 10.85 -2.89
C LEU A 312 -8.46 11.89 -3.91
N GLU A 313 -7.53 12.54 -4.63
CA GLU A 313 -7.87 13.66 -5.53
C GLU A 313 -8.37 13.19 -6.90
N GLN A 314 -7.77 12.15 -7.47
CA GLN A 314 -8.01 11.74 -8.85
C GLN A 314 -8.34 10.25 -9.01
N GLY A 315 -8.23 9.48 -7.93
CA GLY A 315 -8.15 8.03 -7.99
C GLY A 315 -6.75 7.57 -8.38
N LEU A 316 -6.43 6.31 -8.11
CA LEU A 316 -5.15 5.70 -8.45
C LEU A 316 -5.38 4.21 -8.69
N ASP A 317 -4.99 3.74 -9.88
CA ASP A 317 -5.21 2.36 -10.32
C ASP A 317 -3.91 1.60 -10.58
N LEU A 318 -2.81 2.28 -10.90
CA LEU A 318 -1.50 1.67 -11.14
C LEU A 318 -0.38 2.58 -10.66
N ILE A 319 0.63 2.01 -10.00
CA ILE A 319 1.88 2.69 -9.61
C ILE A 319 3.05 2.04 -10.34
N ILE A 320 3.92 2.86 -10.94
CA ILE A 320 5.15 2.41 -11.62
C ILE A 320 6.34 3.15 -11.00
N ILE A 321 7.42 2.41 -10.70
CA ILE A 321 8.64 2.94 -10.09
C ILE A 321 9.84 2.56 -10.97
N ASP A 322 10.55 3.54 -11.53
CA ASP A 322 11.74 3.37 -12.37
C ASP A 322 12.95 4.07 -11.75
N TYR A 323 13.82 3.40 -11.09
CA TYR A 323 13.94 2.02 -10.62
C TYR A 323 14.32 1.98 -9.12
N LEU A 324 14.03 0.86 -8.46
CA LEU A 324 14.13 0.68 -7.00
C LEU A 324 15.46 1.07 -6.38
N GLN A 325 16.58 0.78 -7.07
CA GLN A 325 17.91 1.03 -6.53
C GLN A 325 18.28 2.52 -6.43
N LEU A 326 17.44 3.44 -6.90
CA LEU A 326 17.63 4.89 -6.72
C LEU A 326 16.78 5.47 -5.58
N MET A 327 15.92 4.67 -4.95
CA MET A 327 15.17 5.08 -3.77
C MET A 327 16.08 5.21 -2.56
N SER A 328 15.74 6.14 -1.67
CA SER A 328 16.38 6.30 -0.36
C SER A 328 15.62 5.49 0.70
N GLY A 329 16.37 4.79 1.56
CA GLY A 329 15.79 4.09 2.72
C GLY A 329 15.35 5.08 3.81
N SER A 330 14.47 4.63 4.69
CA SER A 330 13.83 5.46 5.74
C SER A 330 14.73 5.84 6.92
N GLY A 331 16.01 5.60 6.90
CA GLY A 331 16.85 5.87 8.05
C GLY A 331 18.31 6.08 7.70
N GLY A 332 18.82 7.27 7.96
CA GLY A 332 20.22 7.64 7.85
C GLY A 332 21.17 6.88 8.77
N ARG A 333 20.95 5.60 9.03
CA ARG A 333 21.86 4.73 9.75
C ARG A 333 23.03 4.38 8.84
N LYS A 334 24.15 5.05 9.02
CA LYS A 334 25.42 4.92 8.27
C LYS A 334 25.98 3.48 8.18
N ASN A 335 25.37 2.45 8.79
CA ASN A 335 25.88 1.09 8.89
C ASN A 335 24.99 0.00 8.30
N GLU A 336 23.87 0.34 7.65
CA GLU A 336 23.03 -0.68 7.02
C GLU A 336 23.61 -1.06 5.65
N SER A 337 23.62 -2.36 5.35
CA SER A 337 24.05 -2.82 4.02
C SER A 337 23.00 -2.44 2.99
N ARG A 338 23.40 -2.04 1.78
CA ARG A 338 22.49 -1.71 0.66
C ARG A 338 21.44 -2.81 0.43
N GLN A 339 21.80 -4.04 0.70
CA GLN A 339 20.89 -5.19 0.60
C GLN A 339 19.75 -5.14 1.63
N GLN A 340 20.01 -4.68 2.86
CA GLN A 340 18.98 -4.51 3.88
C GLN A 340 18.02 -3.39 3.51
N GLU A 341 18.56 -2.27 3.05
CA GLU A 341 17.78 -1.11 2.58
C GLU A 341 16.81 -1.50 1.45
N ILE A 342 17.30 -2.22 0.43
CA ILE A 342 16.46 -2.72 -0.66
C ILE A 342 15.39 -3.69 -0.15
N SER A 343 15.69 -4.50 0.85
CA SER A 343 14.74 -5.43 1.46
C SER A 343 13.61 -4.70 2.21
N GLU A 344 13.93 -3.60 2.88
CA GLU A 344 12.93 -2.75 3.55
C GLU A 344 12.05 -2.03 2.54
N ILE A 345 12.64 -1.47 1.49
CA ILE A 345 11.92 -0.83 0.38
C ILE A 345 10.93 -1.83 -0.24
N SER A 346 11.36 -3.04 -0.54
CA SER A 346 10.52 -4.09 -1.13
C SER A 346 9.29 -4.41 -0.28
N ARG A 347 9.51 -4.69 1.01
CA ARG A 347 8.41 -4.95 1.96
C ARG A 347 7.46 -3.77 2.08
N SER A 348 8.00 -2.56 2.10
CA SER A 348 7.21 -1.34 2.18
C SER A 348 6.37 -1.11 0.93
N LEU A 349 6.90 -1.42 -0.27
CA LEU A 349 6.15 -1.35 -1.53
C LEU A 349 5.04 -2.40 -1.59
N LYS A 350 5.28 -3.63 -1.10
CA LYS A 350 4.20 -4.63 -0.97
C LYS A 350 3.14 -4.16 0.03
N GLY A 351 3.55 -3.52 1.12
CA GLY A 351 2.65 -2.86 2.07
C GLY A 351 1.80 -1.77 1.39
N LEU A 352 2.43 -0.90 0.60
CA LEU A 352 1.75 0.16 -0.16
C LEU A 352 0.73 -0.39 -1.16
N ALA A 353 1.09 -1.44 -1.91
CA ALA A 353 0.19 -2.10 -2.85
C ALA A 353 -1.09 -2.61 -2.17
N ARG A 354 -0.94 -3.23 -0.98
CA ARG A 354 -2.05 -3.74 -0.18
C ARG A 354 -2.90 -2.61 0.41
N GLU A 355 -2.27 -1.63 1.02
CA GLU A 355 -2.92 -0.48 1.64
C GLU A 355 -3.80 0.27 0.64
N LEU A 356 -3.24 0.58 -0.51
CA LEU A 356 -3.96 1.31 -1.55
C LEU A 356 -4.86 0.41 -2.41
N ASN A 357 -4.77 -0.91 -2.29
CA ASN A 357 -5.43 -1.89 -3.15
C ASN A 357 -5.18 -1.60 -4.65
N VAL A 358 -3.90 -1.38 -5.01
CA VAL A 358 -3.43 -0.99 -6.35
C VAL A 358 -2.22 -1.84 -6.71
N PRO A 359 -2.08 -2.37 -7.94
CA PRO A 359 -0.85 -3.01 -8.37
C PRO A 359 0.30 -2.01 -8.40
N VAL A 360 1.47 -2.46 -7.96
CA VAL A 360 2.73 -1.70 -8.02
C VAL A 360 3.70 -2.43 -8.93
N ILE A 361 4.12 -1.77 -10.01
CA ILE A 361 5.20 -2.25 -10.87
C ILE A 361 6.50 -1.58 -10.42
N ALA A 362 7.46 -2.37 -10.00
CA ALA A 362 8.78 -1.91 -9.61
C ALA A 362 9.84 -2.39 -10.58
N LEU A 363 10.63 -1.48 -11.12
CA LEU A 363 11.72 -1.81 -12.02
C LEU A 363 13.00 -2.07 -11.24
N SER A 364 13.80 -3.03 -11.72
CA SER A 364 15.09 -3.39 -11.14
C SER A 364 16.13 -3.61 -12.22
N GLN A 365 17.37 -3.31 -11.90
CA GLN A 365 18.50 -3.63 -12.76
C GLN A 365 19.13 -4.95 -12.37
N LEU A 366 19.38 -5.82 -13.34
CA LEU A 366 20.04 -7.11 -13.12
C LEU A 366 21.55 -6.97 -12.91
N SER A 367 22.11 -7.90 -12.14
CA SER A 367 23.56 -8.02 -11.96
C SER A 367 24.29 -8.22 -13.29
N ARG A 368 25.54 -7.71 -13.38
CA ARG A 368 26.42 -7.92 -14.54
C ARG A 368 26.80 -9.38 -14.74
N ALA A 369 26.63 -10.23 -13.73
CA ALA A 369 26.92 -11.66 -13.82
C ALA A 369 26.11 -12.38 -14.93
N VAL A 370 24.93 -11.86 -15.31
CA VAL A 370 24.15 -12.36 -16.45
C VAL A 370 24.96 -12.38 -17.74
N GLU A 371 25.75 -11.34 -18.01
CA GLU A 371 26.51 -11.17 -19.24
C GLU A 371 27.73 -12.11 -19.32
N GLN A 372 28.15 -12.68 -18.19
CA GLN A 372 29.27 -13.65 -18.12
C GLN A 372 28.86 -15.07 -18.49
N ARG A 373 27.55 -15.35 -18.52
CA ARG A 373 27.03 -16.66 -18.91
C ARG A 373 26.98 -16.79 -20.44
N THR A 374 27.05 -18.04 -20.90
CA THR A 374 27.02 -18.34 -22.35
C THR A 374 25.67 -17.97 -22.97
N ASP A 375 24.57 -18.25 -22.27
CA ASP A 375 23.21 -18.03 -22.76
C ASP A 375 22.68 -16.60 -22.47
N LYS A 376 23.32 -15.86 -21.55
CA LYS A 376 22.97 -14.49 -21.13
C LYS A 376 21.48 -14.30 -20.77
N ARG A 377 20.73 -15.39 -20.60
CA ARG A 377 19.31 -15.34 -20.26
C ARG A 377 19.15 -15.05 -18.75
N PRO A 378 18.30 -14.09 -18.37
CA PRO A 378 18.08 -13.74 -16.97
C PRO A 378 17.40 -14.88 -16.20
N MET A 379 17.77 -15.02 -14.92
CA MET A 379 17.13 -15.92 -13.96
C MET A 379 17.00 -15.23 -12.58
N LEU A 380 16.20 -15.79 -11.68
CA LEU A 380 15.94 -15.20 -10.36
C LEU A 380 17.21 -14.93 -9.55
N SER A 381 18.22 -15.77 -9.65
CA SER A 381 19.51 -15.56 -8.97
C SER A 381 20.27 -14.31 -9.41
N ASP A 382 19.90 -13.70 -10.54
CA ASP A 382 20.53 -12.48 -11.06
C ASP A 382 20.02 -11.20 -10.36
N LEU A 383 19.00 -11.35 -9.52
CA LEU A 383 18.52 -10.32 -8.59
C LEU A 383 19.36 -10.23 -7.30
N ARG A 384 20.62 -10.66 -7.31
CA ARG A 384 21.49 -10.96 -6.14
C ARG A 384 21.59 -9.87 -5.06
N GLU A 385 21.49 -8.60 -5.41
CA GLU A 385 21.45 -7.50 -4.42
C GLU A 385 20.05 -7.29 -3.86
N SER A 386 19.08 -8.05 -4.35
CA SER A 386 17.65 -7.87 -4.14
C SER A 386 16.94 -9.19 -3.83
N GLY A 387 17.59 -10.17 -3.21
CA GLY A 387 17.01 -11.49 -2.91
C GLY A 387 15.71 -11.42 -2.11
N ALA A 388 15.54 -10.40 -1.28
CA ALA A 388 14.30 -10.14 -0.56
C ALA A 388 13.18 -9.68 -1.50
N ILE A 389 13.48 -8.90 -2.56
CA ILE A 389 12.48 -8.44 -3.53
C ILE A 389 11.84 -9.63 -4.25
N GLU A 390 12.64 -10.66 -4.57
CA GLU A 390 12.11 -11.89 -5.13
C GLU A 390 11.07 -12.54 -4.22
N GLN A 391 11.31 -12.57 -2.91
CA GLN A 391 10.39 -13.18 -1.95
C GLN A 391 9.10 -12.38 -1.81
N ASP A 392 9.19 -11.05 -1.75
CA ASP A 392 8.07 -10.14 -1.54
C ASP A 392 7.19 -9.99 -2.77
N ALA A 393 7.79 -10.01 -3.98
CA ALA A 393 7.05 -9.85 -5.24
C ALA A 393 6.10 -11.03 -5.50
N ASP A 394 4.92 -10.72 -6.01
CA ASP A 394 3.93 -11.71 -6.43
C ASP A 394 4.24 -12.23 -7.84
N VAL A 395 4.76 -11.34 -8.70
CA VAL A 395 5.18 -11.64 -10.06
C VAL A 395 6.60 -11.10 -10.28
N CYS A 396 7.49 -11.94 -10.86
CA CYS A 396 8.80 -11.48 -11.32
C CYS A 396 8.94 -11.76 -12.81
N MET A 397 9.23 -10.72 -13.57
CA MET A 397 9.43 -10.79 -15.03
C MET A 397 10.80 -10.27 -15.41
N PHE A 398 11.37 -10.88 -16.44
CA PHE A 398 12.61 -10.42 -17.06
C PHE A 398 12.39 -10.06 -18.51
N ILE A 399 13.09 -9.02 -18.97
CA ILE A 399 13.12 -8.67 -20.39
C ILE A 399 14.45 -9.12 -20.95
N TYR A 400 14.38 -9.91 -22.03
CA TYR A 400 15.51 -10.40 -22.78
C TYR A 400 15.32 -10.13 -24.27
N ARG A 401 16.39 -9.74 -24.94
CA ARG A 401 16.41 -9.55 -26.38
C ARG A 401 17.67 -10.22 -26.92
N ASP A 402 17.47 -11.25 -27.73
CA ASP A 402 18.58 -12.01 -28.32
C ASP A 402 19.36 -11.18 -29.34
N ASP A 403 18.66 -10.34 -30.14
CA ASP A 403 19.25 -9.46 -31.14
C ASP A 403 20.24 -8.42 -30.57
N TYR A 404 20.17 -8.14 -29.27
CA TYR A 404 21.13 -7.27 -28.60
C TYR A 404 22.50 -7.94 -28.40
N TYR A 405 22.50 -9.25 -28.14
CA TYR A 405 23.72 -10.01 -27.88
C TYR A 405 24.24 -10.74 -29.12
N ASN A 406 23.34 -11.17 -30.01
CA ASN A 406 23.60 -11.98 -31.20
C ASN A 406 23.06 -11.26 -32.44
N PRO A 407 23.87 -10.48 -33.16
CA PRO A 407 23.41 -9.76 -34.35
C PRO A 407 22.88 -10.66 -35.48
N ASP A 408 23.32 -11.93 -35.51
CA ASP A 408 22.94 -12.91 -36.52
C ASP A 408 21.75 -13.80 -36.11
N THR A 409 21.07 -13.47 -35.04
CA THR A 409 19.90 -14.23 -34.56
C THR A 409 18.75 -14.20 -35.58
N GLU A 410 17.96 -15.28 -35.62
CA GLU A 410 16.70 -15.34 -36.37
C GLU A 410 15.59 -14.49 -35.70
N ASP A 411 15.69 -14.28 -34.38
CA ASP A 411 14.74 -13.52 -33.55
C ASP A 411 15.01 -12.00 -33.58
N LYS A 412 15.23 -11.42 -34.76
CA LYS A 412 15.42 -9.98 -34.89
C LYS A 412 14.17 -9.19 -34.50
N ASN A 413 14.37 -8.13 -33.71
CA ASN A 413 13.28 -7.29 -33.20
C ASN A 413 12.23 -8.05 -32.37
N ILE A 414 12.63 -9.15 -31.75
CA ILE A 414 11.79 -9.87 -30.80
C ILE A 414 12.34 -9.64 -29.38
N ALA A 415 11.43 -9.31 -28.47
CA ALA A 415 11.70 -9.25 -27.05
C ALA A 415 10.95 -10.37 -26.34
N GLU A 416 11.64 -11.06 -25.45
CA GLU A 416 11.06 -12.08 -24.61
C GLU A 416 10.77 -11.50 -23.22
N ILE A 417 9.52 -11.63 -22.77
CA ILE A 417 9.10 -11.34 -21.39
C ILE A 417 9.03 -12.67 -20.65
N ILE A 418 10.03 -12.92 -19.84
CA ILE A 418 10.19 -14.18 -19.10
C ILE A 418 9.53 -14.02 -17.74
N ILE A 419 8.37 -14.66 -17.52
CA ILE A 419 7.70 -14.76 -16.23
C ILE A 419 8.40 -15.84 -15.44
N ALA A 420 9.32 -15.45 -14.56
CA ALA A 420 10.15 -16.38 -13.79
C ALA A 420 9.51 -16.75 -12.45
N LYS A 421 8.61 -15.92 -11.92
CA LYS A 421 7.82 -16.17 -10.72
C LYS A 421 6.42 -15.61 -10.91
N GLN A 422 5.42 -16.38 -10.50
CA GLN A 422 4.03 -15.95 -10.35
C GLN A 422 3.37 -16.75 -9.23
N ARG A 423 2.78 -16.07 -8.23
CA ARG A 423 2.14 -16.74 -7.08
C ARG A 423 0.84 -17.44 -7.48
N ASN A 424 0.06 -16.82 -8.36
CA ASN A 424 -1.30 -17.25 -8.67
C ASN A 424 -1.48 -17.67 -10.14
N GLY A 425 -0.41 -18.14 -10.81
CA GLY A 425 -0.50 -18.55 -12.20
C GLY A 425 0.78 -19.24 -12.71
N PRO A 426 0.80 -19.61 -14.00
CA PRO A 426 1.92 -20.32 -14.60
C PRO A 426 3.09 -19.40 -14.93
N ILE A 427 4.30 -19.90 -14.77
CA ILE A 427 5.51 -19.28 -15.32
C ILE A 427 5.62 -19.56 -16.82
N GLY A 428 6.46 -18.80 -17.53
CA GLY A 428 6.72 -19.03 -18.95
C GLY A 428 7.19 -17.77 -19.66
N THR A 429 7.33 -17.84 -20.96
CA THR A 429 7.83 -16.75 -21.78
C THR A 429 6.71 -16.23 -22.71
N VAL A 430 6.65 -14.91 -22.87
CA VAL A 430 5.82 -14.23 -23.87
C VAL A 430 6.74 -13.52 -24.83
N ARG A 431 6.47 -13.66 -26.14
CA ARG A 431 7.22 -12.99 -27.20
C ARG A 431 6.49 -11.74 -27.64
N LEU A 432 7.21 -10.64 -27.77
CA LEU A 432 6.68 -9.34 -28.23
C LEU A 432 7.56 -8.81 -29.36
N ALA A 433 6.95 -8.15 -30.33
CA ALA A 433 7.67 -7.41 -31.33
C ALA A 433 8.26 -6.13 -30.73
N TRP A 434 9.54 -5.85 -30.99
CA TRP A 434 10.22 -4.64 -30.58
C TRP A 434 10.40 -3.69 -31.77
N MET A 435 9.94 -2.46 -31.63
CA MET A 435 10.04 -1.39 -32.62
C MET A 435 10.92 -0.26 -32.05
N PRO A 436 12.24 -0.30 -32.29
CA PRO A 436 13.18 0.63 -31.67
C PRO A 436 12.93 2.09 -32.02
N GLN A 437 12.48 2.39 -33.25
CA GLN A 437 12.21 3.75 -33.72
C GLN A 437 11.12 4.46 -32.90
N TYR A 438 10.16 3.70 -32.34
CA TYR A 438 9.06 4.24 -31.55
C TYR A 438 9.20 3.88 -30.05
N THR A 439 10.28 3.23 -29.67
CA THR A 439 10.45 2.63 -28.32
C THR A 439 9.24 1.80 -27.89
N ARG A 440 8.67 1.04 -28.83
CA ARG A 440 7.39 0.35 -28.69
C ARG A 440 7.56 -1.17 -28.68
N PHE A 441 6.85 -1.80 -27.72
CA PHE A 441 6.55 -3.22 -27.76
C PHE A 441 5.17 -3.45 -28.36
N GLY A 442 5.02 -4.49 -29.18
CA GLY A 442 3.76 -4.87 -29.79
C GLY A 442 3.48 -6.37 -29.64
N ASN A 443 2.22 -6.75 -29.78
CA ASN A 443 1.87 -8.16 -29.84
C ASN A 443 2.49 -8.80 -31.09
N GLU A 444 3.10 -9.98 -30.95
CA GLU A 444 3.60 -10.74 -32.09
C GLU A 444 2.42 -11.26 -32.89
N LEU A 445 2.41 -10.99 -34.20
CA LEU A 445 1.36 -11.52 -35.09
C LEU A 445 1.60 -13.02 -35.24
N ARG A 446 0.76 -13.84 -34.64
CA ARG A 446 0.73 -15.29 -34.92
C ARG A 446 0.27 -15.48 -36.36
N GLN A 447 1.12 -16.03 -37.20
CA GLN A 447 0.65 -16.59 -38.46
C GLN A 447 -0.34 -17.70 -38.08
N GLN A 448 -1.61 -17.52 -38.47
CA GLN A 448 -2.60 -18.58 -38.36
C GLN A 448 -2.08 -19.74 -39.23
N GLN A 449 -1.64 -20.82 -38.53
CA GLN A 449 -1.41 -22.12 -39.17
C GLN A 449 -2.75 -22.83 -39.40
#